data_80f42df92251702d39668550c470280e
#
_entry.id   80f42df92251702d39668550c470280e
#
_cell.length_a   1.000
_cell.length_b   1.000
_cell.length_c   1.000
_cell.angle_alpha   90.00
_cell.angle_beta   90.00
_cell.angle_gamma   90.00
#
_symmetry.space_group_name_H-M   'P 1'
#
loop_
_entity.id
_entity.type
_entity.pdbx_description
1 polymer ?
#
loop_
_entity_poly.entity_id
_entity_poly.type
_entity_poly.pdbx_seq_one_letter_code
_entity_poly.pdbx_strand_id
1 'polypeptide(L)'
;MKITHFKNIDSTNSYLQNLLDKGEDVADNVVVTDFQTSGKGQGKNVWQSEDGKNLLFSIALDMSFLKAEDQFLLTQMVSVAMINVLKNYLPEENLFIKWPNDIYFNDKKIAGVLIKNEIKGMMLGTSIIGIGLNVNQTSFDESLPNPISMKMITGKDYDLEMLLKEICNKLSQQTTVNRQQASSNSISSTFNFQFSIFNFQHLYINKLFRYNQWAFYEHEGDVKEMMITGYDRFGRLILKEKNDREVVCDLKEVVFKI
;
A
#
# COMPACT_ATOMS: atom_id res chain seq x y z
N MET A 1 -2.58 20.18 0.85
CA MET A 1 -1.40 19.36 1.20
C MET A 1 -0.15 20.23 1.26
N LYS A 2 0.71 20.07 2.27
CA LYS A 2 2.01 20.73 2.41
C LYS A 2 3.09 19.71 2.04
N ILE A 3 3.87 19.99 1.01
CA ILE A 3 4.95 19.11 0.55
C ILE A 3 6.29 19.65 1.07
N THR A 4 7.06 18.79 1.73
CA THR A 4 8.43 19.06 2.16
C THR A 4 9.37 18.10 1.45
N HIS A 5 10.36 18.63 0.74
CA HIS A 5 11.37 17.84 0.02
C HIS A 5 12.71 17.88 0.75
N PHE A 6 13.29 16.71 0.94
CA PHE A 6 14.64 16.52 1.45
C PHE A 6 15.52 15.88 0.37
N LYS A 7 16.76 16.33 0.27
CA LYS A 7 17.72 15.62 -0.58
C LYS A 7 18.01 14.22 0.00
N ASN A 8 18.34 14.18 1.28
CA ASN A 8 18.59 12.93 2.01
C ASN A 8 17.92 12.97 3.38
N ILE A 9 17.34 11.86 3.80
CA ILE A 9 16.78 11.67 5.15
C ILE A 9 16.94 10.21 5.56
N ASP A 10 16.83 9.91 6.84
CA ASP A 10 16.81 8.52 7.31
C ASP A 10 15.58 7.75 6.79
N SER A 11 14.38 8.30 7.03
CA SER A 11 13.12 7.73 6.55
C SER A 11 12.01 8.79 6.58
N THR A 12 11.32 8.97 5.45
CA THR A 12 10.17 9.88 5.35
C THR A 12 9.04 9.49 6.32
N ASN A 13 8.83 8.19 6.51
CA ASN A 13 7.83 7.66 7.45
C ASN A 13 8.21 7.95 8.90
N SER A 14 9.50 7.76 9.26
CA SER A 14 9.97 8.08 10.62
C SER A 14 9.94 9.58 10.91
N TYR A 15 10.21 10.41 9.93
CA TYR A 15 10.15 11.86 10.09
C TYR A 15 8.73 12.32 10.47
N LEU A 16 7.72 11.92 9.70
CA LEU A 16 6.32 12.25 10.03
C LEU A 16 5.88 11.65 11.37
N GLN A 17 6.30 10.41 11.67
CA GLN A 17 6.00 9.79 12.97
C GLN A 17 6.57 10.59 14.12
N ASN A 18 7.81 11.04 14.01
CA ASN A 18 8.47 11.83 15.05
C ASN A 18 7.77 13.19 15.28
N LEU A 19 7.22 13.82 14.24
CA LEU A 19 6.41 15.04 14.38
C LEU A 19 5.08 14.74 15.09
N LEU A 20 4.39 13.66 14.67
CA LEU A 20 3.15 13.24 15.31
C LEU A 20 3.35 12.89 16.79
N ASP A 21 4.43 12.18 17.15
CA ASP A 21 4.77 11.80 18.52
C ASP A 21 5.07 13.02 19.42
N LYS A 22 5.51 14.15 18.82
CA LYS A 22 5.68 15.44 19.49
C LYS A 22 4.38 16.23 19.63
N GLY A 23 3.26 15.70 19.14
CA GLY A 23 1.96 16.35 19.18
C GLY A 23 1.75 17.42 18.09
N GLU A 24 2.60 17.44 17.06
CA GLU A 24 2.41 18.35 15.92
C GLU A 24 1.25 17.85 15.03
N ASP A 25 0.46 18.77 14.50
CA ASP A 25 -0.54 18.44 13.48
C ASP A 25 0.16 18.19 12.14
N VAL A 26 0.18 16.95 11.74
CA VAL A 26 0.81 16.49 10.49
C VAL A 26 -0.20 16.13 9.42
N ALA A 27 -1.50 16.26 9.67
CA ALA A 27 -2.53 15.92 8.70
C ALA A 27 -2.30 16.68 7.36
N ASP A 28 -2.45 15.97 6.26
CA ASP A 28 -2.20 16.44 4.89
C ASP A 28 -0.76 16.91 4.61
N ASN A 29 0.22 16.58 5.48
CA ASN A 29 1.63 16.76 5.18
C ASN A 29 2.18 15.62 4.34
N VAL A 30 2.98 15.98 3.34
CA VAL A 30 3.73 15.05 2.47
C VAL A 30 5.22 15.31 2.65
N VAL A 31 5.98 14.27 2.91
CA VAL A 31 7.45 14.31 2.96
C VAL A 31 7.99 13.43 1.86
N VAL A 32 8.78 13.99 0.97
CA VAL A 32 9.44 13.31 -0.15
C VAL A 32 10.95 13.50 -0.06
N THR A 33 11.70 12.52 -0.54
CA THR A 33 13.18 12.59 -0.56
C THR A 33 13.75 11.93 -1.81
N ASP A 34 14.95 12.38 -2.21
CA ASP A 34 15.70 11.73 -3.27
C ASP A 34 16.31 10.41 -2.79
N PHE A 35 16.75 10.36 -1.52
CA PHE A 35 17.38 9.18 -0.94
C PHE A 35 17.03 8.96 0.54
N GLN A 36 16.85 7.70 0.94
CA GLN A 36 16.70 7.29 2.34
C GLN A 36 17.91 6.48 2.82
N THR A 37 18.59 6.93 3.88
CA THR A 37 19.72 6.20 4.47
C THR A 37 19.29 5.00 5.30
N SER A 38 18.03 4.97 5.75
CA SER A 38 17.43 3.90 6.56
C SER A 38 15.99 3.66 6.14
N GLY A 39 15.77 3.46 4.82
CA GLY A 39 14.45 3.19 4.26
C GLY A 39 13.77 2.01 4.95
N LYS A 40 12.51 2.16 5.36
CA LYS A 40 11.78 1.14 6.11
C LYS A 40 10.80 0.40 5.22
N GLY A 41 10.83 -0.92 5.32
CA GLY A 41 9.77 -1.81 4.86
C GLY A 41 8.99 -2.40 6.03
N GLN A 42 8.23 -3.43 5.77
CA GLN A 42 7.42 -4.10 6.78
C GLN A 42 8.29 -4.95 7.73
N GLY A 43 8.07 -4.82 9.03
CA GLY A 43 8.81 -5.53 10.06
C GLY A 43 10.28 -5.08 10.13
N LYS A 44 11.21 -5.98 9.79
CA LYS A 44 12.67 -5.72 9.75
C LYS A 44 13.20 -5.46 8.34
N ASN A 45 12.33 -5.45 7.32
CA ASN A 45 12.75 -5.25 5.94
C ASN A 45 13.18 -3.80 5.72
N VAL A 46 14.18 -3.62 4.85
CA VAL A 46 14.70 -2.32 4.43
C VAL A 46 14.25 -2.05 3.00
N TRP A 47 13.82 -0.82 2.73
CA TRP A 47 13.58 -0.35 1.38
C TRP A 47 14.87 0.24 0.82
N GLN A 48 15.40 -0.37 -0.24
CA GLN A 48 16.61 0.08 -0.94
C GLN A 48 16.24 0.80 -2.22
N SER A 49 16.95 1.87 -2.55
CA SER A 49 16.76 2.59 -3.80
C SER A 49 18.04 3.35 -4.18
N GLU A 50 18.19 3.61 -5.48
CA GLU A 50 19.21 4.48 -6.02
C GLU A 50 18.80 5.96 -5.87
N ASP A 51 19.76 6.85 -5.57
CA ASP A 51 19.54 8.28 -5.32
C ASP A 51 18.87 8.97 -6.53
N GLY A 52 17.76 9.65 -6.28
CA GLY A 52 17.00 10.43 -7.27
C GLY A 52 16.33 9.62 -8.39
N LYS A 53 16.31 8.27 -8.31
CA LYS A 53 15.73 7.43 -9.36
C LYS A 53 14.31 6.96 -9.07
N ASN A 54 13.93 6.93 -7.81
CA ASN A 54 12.65 6.38 -7.37
C ASN A 54 11.84 7.40 -6.59
N LEU A 55 10.54 7.19 -6.51
CA LEU A 55 9.68 8.04 -5.71
C LEU A 55 9.59 7.47 -4.28
N LEU A 56 10.17 8.21 -3.34
CA LEU A 56 10.24 7.86 -1.92
C LEU A 56 9.53 8.93 -1.11
N PHE A 57 8.35 8.64 -0.60
CA PHE A 57 7.59 9.64 0.16
C PHE A 57 6.71 9.02 1.22
N SER A 58 6.26 9.87 2.15
CA SER A 58 5.18 9.54 3.09
C SER A 58 4.15 10.66 3.12
N ILE A 59 2.89 10.30 3.27
CA ILE A 59 1.77 11.22 3.44
C ILE A 59 1.06 10.88 4.76
N ALA A 60 0.69 11.90 5.52
CA ALA A 60 -0.13 11.77 6.71
C ALA A 60 -1.58 12.15 6.39
N LEU A 61 -2.53 11.26 6.70
CA LEU A 61 -3.95 11.47 6.44
C LEU A 61 -4.76 11.30 7.72
N ASP A 62 -5.72 12.19 7.94
CA ASP A 62 -6.69 12.03 9.02
C ASP A 62 -7.70 10.93 8.66
N MET A 63 -7.64 9.83 9.43
CA MET A 63 -8.49 8.65 9.28
C MET A 63 -9.51 8.50 10.42
N SER A 64 -9.82 9.57 11.13
CA SER A 64 -10.71 9.58 12.30
C SER A 64 -12.14 9.11 12.02
N PHE A 65 -12.52 8.94 10.76
CA PHE A 65 -13.80 8.38 10.33
C PHE A 65 -13.81 6.84 10.27
N LEU A 66 -12.65 6.16 10.40
CA LEU A 66 -12.53 4.71 10.41
C LEU A 66 -12.36 4.18 11.82
N LYS A 67 -13.03 3.06 12.12
CA LYS A 67 -12.77 2.31 13.33
C LYS A 67 -11.41 1.61 13.26
N ALA A 68 -10.74 1.49 14.40
CA ALA A 68 -9.46 0.80 14.49
C ALA A 68 -9.56 -0.68 14.04
N GLU A 69 -10.69 -1.35 14.30
CA GLU A 69 -10.95 -2.72 13.85
C GLU A 69 -11.06 -2.86 12.33
N ASP A 70 -11.38 -1.78 11.61
CA ASP A 70 -11.53 -1.75 10.15
C ASP A 70 -10.27 -1.16 9.45
N GLN A 71 -9.13 -1.08 10.14
CA GLN A 71 -7.90 -0.48 9.61
C GLN A 71 -7.41 -1.10 8.28
N PHE A 72 -7.77 -2.34 7.99
CA PHE A 72 -7.43 -2.98 6.71
C PHE A 72 -8.06 -2.29 5.51
N LEU A 73 -9.19 -1.60 5.68
CA LEU A 73 -9.78 -0.77 4.62
C LEU A 73 -8.82 0.31 4.10
N LEU A 74 -8.01 0.91 5.00
CA LEU A 74 -7.00 1.88 4.56
C LEU A 74 -5.96 1.22 3.65
N THR A 75 -5.53 0.01 3.98
CA THR A 75 -4.60 -0.77 3.15
C THR A 75 -5.19 -1.00 1.75
N GLN A 76 -6.46 -1.37 1.66
CA GLN A 76 -7.17 -1.56 0.40
C GLN A 76 -7.28 -0.26 -0.39
N MET A 77 -7.69 0.84 0.26
CA MET A 77 -7.81 2.16 -0.35
C MET A 77 -6.49 2.62 -0.97
N VAL A 78 -5.38 2.50 -0.22
CA VAL A 78 -4.05 2.90 -0.70
C VAL A 78 -3.61 2.02 -1.88
N SER A 79 -3.75 0.70 -1.77
CA SER A 79 -3.35 -0.23 -2.83
C SER A 79 -4.14 0.00 -4.12
N VAL A 80 -5.46 0.18 -4.01
CA VAL A 80 -6.33 0.50 -5.16
C VAL A 80 -6.01 1.88 -5.76
N ALA A 81 -5.68 2.87 -4.92
CA ALA A 81 -5.23 4.18 -5.41
C ALA A 81 -3.95 4.07 -6.24
N MET A 82 -2.96 3.28 -5.77
CA MET A 82 -1.73 3.02 -6.51
C MET A 82 -2.01 2.34 -7.86
N ILE A 83 -2.83 1.30 -7.90
CA ILE A 83 -3.24 0.64 -9.15
C ILE A 83 -3.90 1.66 -10.10
N ASN A 84 -4.82 2.48 -9.59
CA ASN A 84 -5.55 3.47 -10.39
C ASN A 84 -4.66 4.57 -10.99
N VAL A 85 -3.54 4.91 -10.34
CA VAL A 85 -2.56 5.84 -10.93
C VAL A 85 -1.66 5.08 -11.92
N LEU A 86 -1.12 3.94 -11.54
CA LEU A 86 -0.16 3.22 -12.36
C LEU A 86 -0.73 2.70 -13.68
N LYS A 87 -2.03 2.38 -13.75
CA LYS A 87 -2.68 1.95 -14.99
C LYS A 87 -2.72 3.01 -16.09
N ASN A 88 -2.47 4.29 -15.77
CA ASN A 88 -2.32 5.35 -16.77
C ASN A 88 -0.97 5.28 -17.49
N TYR A 89 -0.02 4.52 -16.96
CA TYR A 89 1.36 4.40 -17.42
C TYR A 89 1.75 2.99 -17.86
N LEU A 90 1.08 1.98 -17.30
CA LEU A 90 1.41 0.57 -17.46
C LEU A 90 0.14 -0.23 -17.83
N PRO A 91 0.26 -1.35 -18.57
CA PRO A 91 -0.86 -2.24 -18.85
C PRO A 91 -1.56 -2.70 -17.57
N GLU A 92 -2.87 -2.40 -17.45
CA GLU A 92 -3.65 -2.66 -16.24
C GLU A 92 -3.79 -4.15 -15.91
N GLU A 93 -3.82 -5.00 -16.90
CA GLU A 93 -3.91 -6.46 -16.78
C GLU A 93 -2.70 -7.10 -16.11
N ASN A 94 -1.56 -6.40 -16.14
CA ASN A 94 -0.31 -6.86 -15.52
C ASN A 94 -0.07 -6.26 -14.12
N LEU A 95 -0.97 -5.38 -13.64
CA LEU A 95 -0.89 -4.75 -12.33
C LEU A 95 -1.69 -5.55 -11.31
N PHE A 96 -1.02 -5.96 -10.23
CA PHE A 96 -1.58 -6.76 -9.15
C PHE A 96 -1.22 -6.18 -7.78
N ILE A 97 -2.00 -6.55 -6.78
CA ILE A 97 -1.71 -6.31 -5.37
C ILE A 97 -1.27 -7.64 -4.75
N LYS A 98 0.01 -7.77 -4.42
CA LYS A 98 0.44 -8.89 -3.59
C LYS A 98 0.09 -8.57 -2.14
N TRP A 99 -0.74 -9.41 -1.56
CA TRP A 99 -1.19 -9.26 -0.18
C TRP A 99 -0.04 -9.02 0.80
N PRO A 100 -0.20 -8.05 1.74
CA PRO A 100 -1.38 -7.21 1.93
C PRO A 100 -1.38 -5.93 1.07
N ASN A 101 -0.23 -5.40 0.59
CA ASN A 101 -0.14 -4.03 0.06
C ASN A 101 1.03 -3.76 -0.89
N ASP A 102 1.77 -4.78 -1.30
CA ASP A 102 2.82 -4.61 -2.30
C ASP A 102 2.20 -4.52 -3.70
N ILE A 103 2.64 -3.58 -4.51
CA ILE A 103 2.20 -3.48 -5.91
C ILE A 103 3.18 -4.25 -6.79
N TYR A 104 2.61 -5.12 -7.60
CA TYR A 104 3.34 -5.98 -8.52
C TYR A 104 3.00 -5.65 -9.96
N PHE A 105 3.98 -5.80 -10.83
CA PHE A 105 3.80 -5.90 -12.28
C PHE A 105 4.18 -7.32 -12.68
N ASN A 106 3.21 -8.09 -13.13
CA ASN A 106 3.30 -9.56 -13.25
C ASN A 106 3.72 -10.18 -11.89
N ASP A 107 4.86 -10.81 -11.83
CA ASP A 107 5.45 -11.46 -10.65
C ASP A 107 6.53 -10.63 -9.95
N LYS A 108 6.72 -9.34 -10.35
CA LYS A 108 7.80 -8.48 -9.88
C LYS A 108 7.26 -7.28 -9.10
N LYS A 109 7.94 -6.95 -8.00
CA LYS A 109 7.56 -5.85 -7.12
C LYS A 109 7.96 -4.51 -7.71
N ILE A 110 6.97 -3.65 -7.98
CA ILE A 110 7.18 -2.28 -8.47
C ILE A 110 7.05 -1.24 -7.36
N ALA A 111 6.20 -1.48 -6.34
CA ALA A 111 6.07 -0.58 -5.20
C ALA A 111 5.82 -1.34 -3.89
N GLY A 112 6.21 -0.72 -2.79
CA GLY A 112 5.90 -1.15 -1.43
C GLY A 112 5.21 -0.04 -0.66
N VAL A 113 4.28 -0.42 0.22
CA VAL A 113 3.53 0.50 1.08
C VAL A 113 3.77 0.13 2.55
N LEU A 114 3.99 1.12 3.39
CA LEU A 114 4.14 0.98 4.84
C LEU A 114 3.17 1.91 5.55
N ILE A 115 2.17 1.37 6.23
CA ILE A 115 1.15 2.14 6.94
C ILE A 115 1.39 2.05 8.44
N LYS A 116 1.35 3.19 9.12
CA LYS A 116 1.33 3.30 10.57
C LYS A 116 0.10 4.10 10.98
N ASN A 117 -0.69 3.52 11.86
CA ASN A 117 -1.93 4.11 12.35
C ASN A 117 -1.74 4.61 13.79
N GLU A 118 -2.14 5.85 14.04
CA GLU A 118 -2.44 6.32 15.38
C GLU A 118 -3.83 5.78 15.76
N ILE A 119 -3.98 5.27 16.99
CA ILE A 119 -5.27 4.78 17.49
C ILE A 119 -5.74 5.69 18.62
N LYS A 120 -6.95 6.24 18.48
CA LYS A 120 -7.61 7.12 19.45
C LYS A 120 -8.91 6.46 19.95
N GLY A 121 -8.81 5.73 21.04
CA GLY A 121 -9.93 4.93 21.55
C GLY A 121 -10.30 3.81 20.57
N MET A 122 -11.53 3.83 20.05
CA MET A 122 -12.02 2.83 19.07
C MET A 122 -11.82 3.27 17.61
N MET A 123 -11.30 4.46 17.38
CA MET A 123 -11.13 5.04 16.05
C MET A 123 -9.65 5.13 15.68
N LEU A 124 -9.38 5.22 14.38
CA LEU A 124 -8.08 5.69 13.93
C LEU A 124 -7.95 7.19 14.20
N GLY A 125 -6.74 7.66 14.33
CA GLY A 125 -6.37 9.07 14.28
C GLY A 125 -5.69 9.39 12.95
N THR A 126 -4.50 9.97 13.02
CA THR A 126 -3.65 10.22 11.85
C THR A 126 -2.97 8.92 11.42
N SER A 127 -3.07 8.60 10.14
CA SER A 127 -2.34 7.47 9.54
C SER A 127 -1.20 7.99 8.66
N ILE A 128 0.01 7.45 8.86
CA ILE A 128 1.19 7.77 8.06
C ILE A 128 1.41 6.66 7.05
N ILE A 129 1.34 7.00 5.78
CA ILE A 129 1.43 6.09 4.64
C ILE A 129 2.75 6.36 3.92
N GLY A 130 3.73 5.47 4.09
CA GLY A 130 4.99 5.49 3.35
C GLY A 130 4.86 4.68 2.06
N ILE A 131 5.32 5.25 0.96
CA ILE A 131 5.30 4.63 -0.36
C ILE A 131 6.70 4.73 -0.97
N GLY A 132 7.24 3.57 -1.37
CA GLY A 132 8.38 3.45 -2.25
C GLY A 132 7.92 2.91 -3.59
N LEU A 133 8.08 3.69 -4.67
CA LEU A 133 7.76 3.29 -6.04
C LEU A 133 9.04 3.29 -6.88
N ASN A 134 9.36 2.15 -7.47
CA ASN A 134 10.47 2.02 -8.40
C ASN A 134 10.09 2.66 -9.75
N VAL A 135 10.75 3.76 -10.09
CA VAL A 135 10.39 4.57 -11.27
C VAL A 135 11.45 4.47 -12.36
N ASN A 136 12.60 5.12 -12.16
CA ASN A 136 13.64 5.28 -13.18
C ASN A 136 14.90 4.42 -12.94
N GLN A 137 14.95 3.68 -11.83
CA GLN A 137 16.06 2.78 -11.52
C GLN A 137 16.07 1.59 -12.49
N THR A 138 17.24 1.22 -13.01
CA THR A 138 17.38 0.11 -13.98
C THR A 138 18.25 -1.03 -13.46
N SER A 139 18.92 -0.85 -12.33
CA SER A 139 19.73 -1.88 -11.67
C SER A 139 19.34 -1.98 -10.20
N PHE A 140 19.18 -3.19 -9.71
CA PHE A 140 18.81 -3.48 -8.33
C PHE A 140 19.82 -4.45 -7.74
N ASP A 141 19.97 -4.39 -6.41
CA ASP A 141 20.81 -5.34 -5.67
C ASP A 141 20.27 -6.77 -5.85
N GLU A 142 21.16 -7.72 -6.11
CA GLU A 142 20.83 -9.13 -6.36
C GLU A 142 20.16 -9.82 -5.15
N SER A 143 20.32 -9.27 -3.94
CA SER A 143 19.65 -9.75 -2.73
C SER A 143 18.15 -9.46 -2.71
N LEU A 144 17.66 -8.52 -3.54
CA LEU A 144 16.25 -8.21 -3.64
C LEU A 144 15.51 -9.28 -4.46
N PRO A 145 14.42 -9.85 -3.96
CA PRO A 145 13.85 -11.06 -4.53
C PRO A 145 13.28 -10.89 -5.94
N ASN A 146 12.73 -9.78 -6.31
CA ASN A 146 12.13 -9.60 -7.65
C ASN A 146 11.72 -8.15 -7.94
N PRO A 147 12.63 -7.19 -7.86
CA PRO A 147 12.28 -5.80 -8.13
C PRO A 147 12.11 -5.54 -9.63
N ILE A 148 11.27 -4.56 -9.95
CA ILE A 148 11.13 -4.00 -11.29
C ILE A 148 10.79 -2.51 -11.17
N SER A 149 11.13 -1.71 -12.19
CA SER A 149 10.77 -0.29 -12.26
C SER A 149 9.89 0.02 -13.46
N MET A 150 9.22 1.18 -13.45
CA MET A 150 8.45 1.67 -14.59
C MET A 150 9.31 1.79 -15.83
N LYS A 151 10.55 2.31 -15.69
CA LYS A 151 11.51 2.43 -16.80
C LYS A 151 11.93 1.08 -17.39
N MET A 152 12.15 0.06 -16.56
CA MET A 152 12.48 -1.28 -17.05
C MET A 152 11.32 -1.91 -17.85
N ILE A 153 10.06 -1.57 -17.52
CA ILE A 153 8.87 -2.05 -18.22
C ILE A 153 8.69 -1.33 -19.56
N THR A 154 8.87 -0.01 -19.59
CA THR A 154 8.43 0.83 -20.70
C THR A 154 9.57 1.40 -21.55
N GLY A 155 10.80 1.38 -21.02
CA GLY A 155 11.98 2.04 -21.63
C GLY A 155 11.99 3.56 -21.49
N LYS A 156 11.02 4.18 -20.77
CA LYS A 156 10.87 5.64 -20.65
C LYS A 156 11.25 6.13 -19.26
N ASP A 157 11.77 7.36 -19.20
CA ASP A 157 11.92 8.09 -17.95
C ASP A 157 10.59 8.78 -17.58
N TYR A 158 10.33 8.89 -16.29
CA TYR A 158 9.14 9.51 -15.73
C TYR A 158 9.50 10.63 -14.76
N ASP A 159 8.67 11.67 -14.77
CA ASP A 159 8.77 12.79 -13.84
C ASP A 159 8.25 12.35 -12.46
N LEU A 160 9.14 12.33 -11.46
CA LEU A 160 8.84 11.93 -10.10
C LEU A 160 7.86 12.88 -9.41
N GLU A 161 7.96 14.19 -9.69
CA GLU A 161 7.10 15.21 -9.10
C GLU A 161 5.66 15.09 -9.61
N MET A 162 5.49 14.81 -10.90
CA MET A 162 4.18 14.58 -11.50
C MET A 162 3.52 13.33 -10.91
N LEU A 163 4.26 12.23 -10.82
CA LEU A 163 3.76 10.99 -10.18
C LEU A 163 3.38 11.22 -8.71
N LEU A 164 4.22 11.93 -7.94
CA LEU A 164 3.92 12.29 -6.56
C LEU A 164 2.58 13.01 -6.44
N LYS A 165 2.39 14.05 -7.26
CA LYS A 165 1.16 14.86 -7.26
C LYS A 165 -0.08 14.02 -7.60
N GLU A 166 0.01 13.14 -8.60
CA GLU A 166 -1.11 12.28 -8.98
C GLU A 166 -1.48 11.29 -7.87
N ILE A 167 -0.49 10.62 -7.25
CA ILE A 167 -0.74 9.67 -6.18
C ILE A 167 -1.31 10.40 -4.95
N CYS A 168 -0.71 11.50 -4.53
CA CYS A 168 -1.18 12.28 -3.39
C CYS A 168 -2.60 12.82 -3.60
N ASN A 169 -2.91 13.34 -4.79
CA ASN A 169 -4.25 13.80 -5.13
C ASN A 169 -5.27 12.66 -5.08
N LYS A 170 -4.92 11.48 -5.59
CA LYS A 170 -5.81 10.32 -5.57
C LYS A 170 -6.11 9.86 -4.15
N LEU A 171 -5.08 9.77 -3.29
CA LEU A 171 -5.23 9.41 -1.87
C LEU A 171 -6.07 10.43 -1.10
N SER A 172 -5.79 11.72 -1.28
CA SER A 172 -6.52 12.80 -0.59
C SER A 172 -7.99 12.88 -1.04
N GLN A 173 -8.28 12.71 -2.32
CA GLN A 173 -9.66 12.67 -2.83
C GLN A 173 -10.45 11.53 -2.20
N GLN A 174 -9.89 10.34 -2.14
CA GLN A 174 -10.56 9.17 -1.56
C GLN A 174 -10.87 9.38 -0.08
N THR A 175 -9.91 9.90 0.71
CA THR A 175 -10.12 10.15 2.13
C THR A 175 -11.11 11.26 2.40
N THR A 176 -11.08 12.37 1.62
CA THR A 176 -12.01 13.49 1.77
C THR A 176 -13.45 13.06 1.47
N VAL A 177 -13.69 12.33 0.39
CA VAL A 177 -15.02 11.83 0.03
C VAL A 177 -15.56 10.89 1.11
N ASN A 178 -14.74 9.94 1.57
CA ASN A 178 -15.17 9.00 2.60
C ASN A 178 -15.43 9.68 3.95
N ARG A 179 -14.62 10.66 4.35
CA ARG A 179 -14.83 11.48 5.56
C ARG A 179 -16.16 12.24 5.50
N GLN A 180 -16.45 12.92 4.39
CA GLN A 180 -17.71 13.65 4.20
C GLN A 180 -18.92 12.73 4.28
N GLN A 181 -18.84 11.54 3.66
CA GLN A 181 -19.89 10.55 3.69
C GLN A 181 -20.11 9.96 5.10
N ALA A 182 -19.02 9.65 5.82
CA ALA A 182 -19.09 9.12 7.18
C ALA A 182 -19.60 10.13 8.20
N SER A 183 -19.32 11.44 8.01
CA SER A 183 -19.73 12.52 8.94
C SER A 183 -21.17 12.99 8.76
N SER A 184 -21.83 12.60 7.69
CA SER A 184 -23.21 13.03 7.40
C SER A 184 -24.20 12.00 7.95
N ASN A 185 -25.15 12.48 8.77
CA ASN A 185 -26.20 11.67 9.37
C ASN A 185 -27.38 11.34 8.42
N SER A 186 -27.24 11.59 7.12
CA SER A 186 -28.30 11.25 6.16
C SER A 186 -28.21 9.77 5.74
N ILE A 187 -29.37 9.16 5.51
CA ILE A 187 -29.45 7.75 5.02
C ILE A 187 -28.68 7.62 3.69
N SER A 188 -28.75 8.63 2.83
CA SER A 188 -28.03 8.66 1.55
C SER A 188 -26.52 8.64 1.72
N SER A 189 -25.96 9.39 2.67
CA SER A 189 -24.50 9.42 2.87
C SER A 189 -23.99 8.15 3.55
N THR A 190 -24.73 7.54 4.47
CA THR A 190 -24.38 6.24 5.04
C THR A 190 -24.36 5.16 3.95
N PHE A 191 -25.37 5.16 3.05
CA PHE A 191 -25.39 4.26 1.91
C PHE A 191 -24.20 4.49 0.95
N ASN A 192 -23.89 5.74 0.64
CA ASN A 192 -22.76 6.09 -0.24
C ASN A 192 -21.41 5.69 0.39
N PHE A 193 -21.23 5.84 1.70
CA PHE A 193 -20.04 5.41 2.40
C PHE A 193 -19.87 3.88 2.34
N GLN A 194 -20.92 3.12 2.64
CA GLN A 194 -20.91 1.66 2.54
C GLN A 194 -20.65 1.18 1.10
N PHE A 195 -21.25 1.85 0.11
CA PHE A 195 -21.02 1.54 -1.30
C PHE A 195 -19.58 1.84 -1.73
N SER A 196 -18.99 2.93 -1.23
CA SER A 196 -17.57 3.26 -1.46
C SER A 196 -16.65 2.19 -0.88
N ILE A 197 -16.90 1.74 0.35
CA ILE A 197 -16.15 0.65 1.00
C ILE A 197 -16.25 -0.64 0.17
N PHE A 198 -17.47 -1.03 -0.22
CA PHE A 198 -17.71 -2.22 -1.04
C PHE A 198 -16.93 -2.17 -2.36
N ASN A 199 -16.88 -1.01 -3.01
CA ASN A 199 -16.12 -0.82 -4.23
C ASN A 199 -14.61 -1.03 -4.01
N PHE A 200 -14.03 -0.53 -2.92
CA PHE A 200 -12.61 -0.75 -2.63
C PHE A 200 -12.31 -2.22 -2.36
N GLN A 201 -13.16 -2.90 -1.59
CA GLN A 201 -13.02 -4.32 -1.31
C GLN A 201 -13.08 -5.15 -2.60
N HIS A 202 -14.06 -4.87 -3.46
CA HIS A 202 -14.22 -5.54 -4.75
C HIS A 202 -13.03 -5.28 -5.70
N LEU A 203 -12.58 -4.03 -5.80
CA LEU A 203 -11.41 -3.69 -6.64
C LEU A 203 -10.13 -4.32 -6.09
N TYR A 204 -9.95 -4.34 -4.78
CA TYR A 204 -8.78 -4.93 -4.15
C TYR A 204 -8.72 -6.43 -4.41
N ILE A 205 -9.81 -7.17 -4.18
CA ILE A 205 -9.82 -8.64 -4.35
C ILE A 205 -9.60 -9.03 -5.81
N ASN A 206 -10.19 -8.29 -6.76
CA ASN A 206 -10.02 -8.54 -8.19
C ASN A 206 -8.60 -8.26 -8.70
N LYS A 207 -7.82 -7.45 -7.99
CA LYS A 207 -6.41 -7.17 -8.29
C LYS A 207 -5.44 -7.98 -7.42
N LEU A 208 -5.96 -8.86 -6.56
CA LEU A 208 -5.10 -9.65 -5.68
C LEU A 208 -4.28 -10.66 -6.50
N PHE A 209 -2.96 -10.61 -6.32
CA PHE A 209 -2.02 -11.49 -7.01
C PHE A 209 -2.32 -12.96 -6.70
N ARG A 210 -2.52 -13.76 -7.73
CA ARG A 210 -2.88 -15.19 -7.65
C ARG A 210 -4.25 -15.49 -7.00
N TYR A 211 -5.17 -14.53 -6.97
CA TYR A 211 -6.53 -14.77 -6.50
C TYR A 211 -7.22 -15.86 -7.33
N ASN A 212 -7.83 -16.84 -6.66
CA ASN A 212 -8.46 -18.03 -7.28
C ASN A 212 -7.52 -18.84 -8.17
N GLN A 213 -6.20 -18.82 -7.91
CA GLN A 213 -5.22 -19.61 -8.63
C GLN A 213 -4.48 -20.53 -7.65
N TRP A 214 -4.28 -21.80 -8.07
CA TRP A 214 -3.42 -22.73 -7.34
C TRP A 214 -1.96 -22.33 -7.51
N ALA A 215 -1.24 -22.17 -6.39
CA ALA A 215 0.17 -21.81 -6.37
C ALA A 215 0.84 -22.33 -5.10
N PHE A 216 2.17 -22.30 -5.09
CA PHE A 216 2.94 -22.76 -3.95
C PHE A 216 3.14 -21.65 -2.93
N TYR A 217 2.85 -21.97 -1.66
CA TYR A 217 3.04 -21.13 -0.49
C TYR A 217 3.75 -21.94 0.59
N GLU A 218 4.64 -21.27 1.34
CA GLU A 218 5.17 -21.82 2.58
C GLU A 218 4.31 -21.34 3.74
N HIS A 219 3.81 -22.26 4.53
CA HIS A 219 3.02 -22.02 5.73
C HIS A 219 3.43 -23.05 6.79
N GLU A 220 3.71 -22.59 8.02
CA GLU A 220 4.19 -23.45 9.13
C GLU A 220 5.45 -24.28 8.79
N GLY A 221 6.32 -23.74 7.91
CA GLY A 221 7.54 -24.40 7.46
C GLY A 221 7.36 -25.41 6.32
N ASP A 222 6.13 -25.71 5.91
CA ASP A 222 5.82 -26.59 4.80
C ASP A 222 5.48 -25.82 3.52
N VAL A 223 6.00 -26.26 2.37
CA VAL A 223 5.61 -25.74 1.05
C VAL A 223 4.47 -26.55 0.51
N LYS A 224 3.30 -25.93 0.34
CA LYS A 224 2.07 -26.58 -0.13
C LYS A 224 1.48 -25.80 -1.30
N GLU A 225 0.80 -26.53 -2.21
CA GLU A 225 -0.03 -25.92 -3.24
C GLU A 225 -1.38 -25.55 -2.64
N MET A 226 -1.66 -24.23 -2.58
CA MET A 226 -2.89 -23.68 -2.02
C MET A 226 -3.45 -22.59 -2.95
N MET A 227 -4.68 -22.17 -2.70
CA MET A 227 -5.38 -21.16 -3.49
C MET A 227 -5.83 -20.02 -2.58
N ILE A 228 -5.53 -18.77 -2.94
CA ILE A 228 -6.08 -17.60 -2.26
C ILE A 228 -7.57 -17.52 -2.61
N THR A 229 -8.44 -17.62 -1.59
CA THR A 229 -9.90 -17.48 -1.74
C THR A 229 -10.42 -16.15 -1.22
N GLY A 230 -9.60 -15.40 -0.46
CA GLY A 230 -9.99 -14.11 0.08
C GLY A 230 -9.14 -13.64 1.24
N TYR A 231 -9.75 -12.81 2.05
CA TYR A 231 -9.23 -12.31 3.32
C TYR A 231 -10.40 -12.08 4.29
N ASP A 232 -10.13 -12.13 5.58
CA ASP A 232 -11.15 -11.85 6.59
C ASP A 232 -11.28 -10.34 6.87
N ARG A 233 -12.22 -9.95 7.77
CA ARG A 233 -12.45 -8.55 8.14
C ARG A 233 -11.21 -7.84 8.70
N PHE A 234 -10.28 -8.58 9.28
CA PHE A 234 -9.03 -8.04 9.84
C PHE A 234 -7.90 -7.95 8.81
N GLY A 235 -8.14 -8.44 7.59
CA GLY A 235 -7.18 -8.46 6.50
C GLY A 235 -6.26 -9.67 6.50
N ARG A 236 -6.53 -10.71 7.29
CA ARG A 236 -5.78 -11.96 7.26
C ARG A 236 -6.13 -12.73 5.99
N LEU A 237 -5.10 -13.29 5.35
CA LEU A 237 -5.26 -14.02 4.08
C LEU A 237 -5.96 -15.35 4.31
N ILE A 238 -6.91 -15.69 3.45
CA ILE A 238 -7.58 -17.00 3.46
C ILE A 238 -7.02 -17.84 2.32
N LEU A 239 -6.40 -18.97 2.67
CA LEU A 239 -5.86 -19.95 1.75
C LEU A 239 -6.68 -21.24 1.84
N LYS A 240 -6.97 -21.85 0.69
CA LYS A 240 -7.68 -23.11 0.57
C LYS A 240 -6.70 -24.21 0.14
N GLU A 241 -6.67 -25.31 0.88
CA GLU A 241 -5.93 -26.54 0.52
C GLU A 241 -6.71 -27.41 -0.49
N LYS A 242 -6.06 -28.40 -1.10
CA LYS A 242 -6.68 -29.33 -2.06
C LYS A 242 -7.80 -30.21 -1.46
N ASN A 243 -7.80 -30.39 -0.14
CA ASN A 243 -8.81 -31.12 0.62
C ASN A 243 -9.98 -30.24 1.07
N ASP A 244 -10.14 -29.04 0.49
CA ASP A 244 -11.14 -28.02 0.80
C ASP A 244 -11.01 -27.37 2.19
N ARG A 245 -9.95 -27.65 2.95
CA ARG A 245 -9.68 -26.99 4.22
C ARG A 245 -9.24 -25.55 3.98
N GLU A 246 -9.84 -24.61 4.72
CA GLU A 246 -9.40 -23.21 4.76
C GLU A 246 -8.41 -22.98 5.89
N VAL A 247 -7.39 -22.18 5.60
CA VAL A 247 -6.35 -21.73 6.52
C VAL A 247 -6.33 -20.21 6.51
N VAL A 248 -6.45 -19.58 7.67
CA VAL A 248 -6.39 -18.14 7.84
C VAL A 248 -4.99 -17.77 8.31
N CYS A 249 -4.29 -16.95 7.53
CA CYS A 249 -2.88 -16.61 7.76
C CYS A 249 -2.74 -15.14 8.13
N ASP A 250 -2.05 -14.88 9.23
CA ASP A 250 -1.54 -13.56 9.55
C ASP A 250 -0.31 -13.22 8.70
N LEU A 251 0.02 -11.93 8.71
CA LEU A 251 1.22 -11.46 8.06
C LEU A 251 2.46 -12.17 8.63
N LYS A 252 3.36 -12.66 7.80
CA LYS A 252 4.54 -13.49 8.08
C LYS A 252 4.27 -14.98 8.30
N GLU A 253 3.04 -15.43 8.39
CA GLU A 253 2.73 -16.87 8.47
C GLU A 253 2.73 -17.53 7.10
N VAL A 254 2.71 -16.73 6.03
CA VAL A 254 2.71 -17.23 4.65
C VAL A 254 3.80 -16.58 3.81
N VAL A 255 4.56 -17.39 3.07
CA VAL A 255 5.55 -16.93 2.08
C VAL A 255 5.12 -17.40 0.70
N PHE A 256 4.96 -16.45 -0.20
CA PHE A 256 4.66 -16.73 -1.61
C PHE A 256 5.92 -17.28 -2.29
N LYS A 257 5.85 -18.44 -2.89
CA LYS A 257 6.92 -18.98 -3.73
C LYS A 257 6.73 -18.46 -5.16
N ILE A 258 7.55 -17.47 -5.52
CA ILE A 258 7.49 -16.74 -6.79
C ILE A 258 8.70 -17.12 -7.64
#